data_d9d99d2872644063595a7a400933ef6e
#
_entry.id   d9d99d2872644063595a7a400933ef6e
#
_cell.length_a   1.000
_cell.length_b   1.000
_cell.length_c   1.000
_cell.angle_alpha   90.00
_cell.angle_beta   90.00
_cell.angle_gamma   90.00
#
_symmetry.space_group_name_H-M   'P 1'
#
loop_
_entity.id
_entity.type
_entity.pdbx_description
1 polymer ?
#
loop_
_entity_poly.entity_id
_entity_poly.type
_entity_poly.pdbx_seq_one_letter_code
_entity_poly.pdbx_strand_id
1 'polypeptide(L)'
;MKFTTNITLRALCFTFIMFFSSCAYFNTFFNAKEYFDEAEKIRLEKEGERIPVSAIDKYGKSIKKSKKVISDFPESKYVNSAIILMAKSQFHRQEYDLAINNIKSILNSVENKQKEEAIYWIALCKWKKGNLQTAINELEDLIS
;
A
#
# COMPACT_ATOMS: atom_id res chain seq x y z
N MET A 1 -43.82 4.68 -27.46
CA MET A 1 -42.74 5.65 -27.12
C MET A 1 -42.27 5.66 -25.65
N LYS A 2 -42.93 4.96 -24.72
CA LYS A 2 -42.48 4.90 -23.27
C LYS A 2 -41.46 3.79 -22.92
N PHE A 3 -41.21 2.84 -23.81
CA PHE A 3 -40.32 1.70 -23.51
C PHE A 3 -38.85 2.02 -23.76
N THR A 4 -38.53 2.86 -24.73
CA THR A 4 -37.16 3.24 -25.09
C THR A 4 -36.53 4.21 -24.08
N THR A 5 -37.31 5.11 -23.48
CA THR A 5 -36.85 6.05 -22.45
C THR A 5 -36.40 5.36 -21.15
N ASN A 6 -37.01 4.22 -20.79
CA ASN A 6 -36.63 3.47 -19.60
C ASN A 6 -35.29 2.70 -19.76
N ILE A 7 -34.98 2.25 -20.97
CA ILE A 7 -33.73 1.53 -21.26
C ILE A 7 -32.56 2.53 -21.29
N THR A 8 -32.73 3.68 -21.92
CA THR A 8 -31.68 4.72 -21.95
C THR A 8 -31.42 5.31 -20.57
N LEU A 9 -32.47 5.53 -19.76
CA LEU A 9 -32.32 6.03 -18.39
C LEU A 9 -31.60 5.00 -17.49
N ARG A 10 -31.93 3.71 -17.63
CA ARG A 10 -31.22 2.63 -16.89
C ARG A 10 -29.76 2.49 -17.31
N ALA A 11 -29.49 2.59 -18.62
CA ALA A 11 -28.11 2.57 -19.12
C ALA A 11 -27.30 3.79 -18.61
N LEU A 12 -27.92 4.99 -18.60
CA LEU A 12 -27.31 6.21 -18.09
C LEU A 12 -27.02 6.14 -16.58
N CYS A 13 -27.93 5.57 -15.78
CA CYS A 13 -27.72 5.35 -14.36
C CYS A 13 -26.60 4.32 -14.11
N PHE A 14 -26.51 3.26 -14.93
CA PHE A 14 -25.48 2.23 -14.78
C PHE A 14 -24.09 2.77 -15.12
N THR A 15 -23.95 3.56 -16.18
CA THR A 15 -22.70 4.24 -16.52
C THR A 15 -22.31 5.26 -15.46
N PHE A 16 -23.26 6.00 -14.87
CA PHE A 16 -22.99 6.96 -13.79
C PHE A 16 -22.47 6.29 -12.52
N ILE A 17 -23.03 5.13 -12.13
CA ILE A 17 -22.57 4.34 -10.96
C ILE A 17 -21.13 3.82 -11.17
N MET A 18 -20.80 3.38 -12.40
CA MET A 18 -19.43 2.93 -12.73
C MET A 18 -18.39 4.04 -12.59
N PHE A 19 -18.72 5.29 -12.95
CA PHE A 19 -17.82 6.44 -12.79
C PHE A 19 -17.55 6.78 -11.31
N PHE A 20 -18.53 6.69 -10.43
CA PHE A 20 -18.36 6.97 -9.00
C PHE A 20 -17.53 5.90 -8.29
N SER A 21 -17.64 4.64 -8.66
CA SER A 21 -16.82 3.55 -8.10
C SER A 21 -15.33 3.75 -8.40
N SER A 22 -14.99 4.25 -9.60
CA SER A 22 -13.62 4.52 -10.01
C SER A 22 -12.93 5.62 -9.18
N CYS A 23 -13.67 6.63 -8.72
CA CYS A 23 -13.12 7.71 -7.89
C CYS A 23 -12.91 7.28 -6.41
N ALA A 24 -13.74 6.38 -5.89
CA ALA A 24 -13.74 6.02 -4.48
C ALA A 24 -12.46 5.27 -4.05
N TYR A 25 -12.01 4.27 -4.83
CA TYR A 25 -10.79 3.54 -4.52
C TYR A 25 -9.52 4.37 -4.75
N PHE A 26 -9.52 5.22 -5.79
CA PHE A 26 -8.43 6.15 -6.04
C PHE A 26 -8.26 7.11 -4.85
N ASN A 27 -9.35 7.73 -4.40
CA ASN A 27 -9.32 8.64 -3.25
C ASN A 27 -8.87 7.91 -1.97
N THR A 28 -9.32 6.67 -1.73
CA THR A 28 -8.91 5.90 -0.54
C THR A 28 -7.43 5.57 -0.57
N PHE A 29 -6.88 5.15 -1.74
CA PHE A 29 -5.46 4.88 -1.90
C PHE A 29 -4.62 6.17 -1.83
N PHE A 30 -5.08 7.25 -2.45
CA PHE A 30 -4.42 8.55 -2.36
C PHE A 30 -4.30 9.03 -0.92
N ASN A 31 -5.37 8.93 -0.14
CA ASN A 31 -5.33 9.27 1.30
C ASN A 31 -4.36 8.36 2.09
N ALA A 32 -4.24 7.07 1.74
CA ALA A 32 -3.25 6.19 2.36
C ALA A 32 -1.83 6.68 2.12
N LYS A 33 -1.55 7.07 0.87
CA LYS A 33 -0.26 7.60 0.46
C LYS A 33 0.04 8.95 1.14
N GLU A 34 -0.93 9.85 1.19
CA GLU A 34 -0.80 11.16 1.84
C GLU A 34 -0.41 11.00 3.32
N TYR A 35 -1.08 10.12 4.07
CA TYR A 35 -0.68 9.84 5.45
C TYR A 35 0.72 9.25 5.58
N PHE A 36 1.14 8.42 4.64
CA PHE A 36 2.51 7.90 4.61
C PHE A 36 3.51 9.02 4.35
N ASP A 37 3.28 9.85 3.34
CA ASP A 37 4.18 10.95 2.96
C ASP A 37 4.29 12.00 4.09
N GLU A 38 3.19 12.31 4.80
CA GLU A 38 3.21 13.15 6.00
C GLU A 38 4.04 12.52 7.14
N ALA A 39 3.90 11.19 7.34
CA ALA A 39 4.70 10.47 8.33
C ALA A 39 6.20 10.52 8.01
N GLU A 40 6.56 10.29 6.73
CA GLU A 40 7.94 10.38 6.26
C GLU A 40 8.52 11.77 6.46
N LYS A 41 7.76 12.82 6.14
CA LYS A 41 8.18 14.20 6.37
C LYS A 41 8.53 14.44 7.84
N ILE A 42 7.65 14.05 8.76
CA ILE A 42 7.88 14.22 10.21
C ILE A 42 9.09 13.39 10.67
N ARG A 43 9.25 12.16 10.15
CA ARG A 43 10.39 11.29 10.47
C ARG A 43 11.71 11.87 10.01
N LEU A 44 11.76 12.41 8.79
CA LEU A 44 12.97 12.98 8.20
C LEU A 44 13.37 14.30 8.86
N GLU A 45 12.42 15.11 9.32
CA GLU A 45 12.70 16.31 10.12
C GLU A 45 13.40 16.00 11.46
N LYS A 46 13.32 14.73 11.90
CA LYS A 46 13.91 14.19 13.14
C LYS A 46 14.90 13.06 12.86
N GLU A 47 15.58 13.12 11.73
CA GLU A 47 16.54 12.06 11.35
C GLU A 47 17.66 11.95 12.40
N GLY A 48 17.99 10.69 12.75
CA GLY A 48 18.93 10.37 13.81
C GLY A 48 18.32 10.27 15.21
N GLU A 49 17.07 10.68 15.39
CA GLU A 49 16.31 10.53 16.64
C GLU A 49 15.34 9.34 16.57
N ARG A 50 14.69 9.06 17.71
CA ARG A 50 13.57 8.11 17.75
C ARG A 50 12.41 8.64 16.91
N ILE A 51 11.77 7.76 16.12
CA ILE A 51 10.61 8.15 15.31
C ILE A 51 9.54 8.81 16.19
N PRO A 52 9.11 10.05 15.87
CA PRO A 52 8.11 10.76 16.67
C PRO A 52 6.77 10.03 16.72
N VAL A 53 6.06 10.14 17.85
CA VAL A 53 4.72 9.53 18.02
C VAL A 53 3.75 10.01 16.94
N SER A 54 3.82 11.28 16.56
CA SER A 54 3.00 11.85 15.47
C SER A 54 3.22 11.16 14.12
N ALA A 55 4.46 10.78 13.79
CA ALA A 55 4.76 9.98 12.60
C ALA A 55 4.20 8.55 12.73
N ILE A 56 4.37 7.92 13.89
CA ILE A 56 3.81 6.58 14.18
C ILE A 56 2.28 6.58 14.00
N ASP A 57 1.58 7.62 14.45
CA ASP A 57 0.13 7.77 14.27
C ASP A 57 -0.26 7.92 12.79
N LYS A 58 0.51 8.69 12.03
CA LYS A 58 0.28 8.86 10.58
C LYS A 58 0.51 7.54 9.82
N TYR A 59 1.57 6.78 10.13
CA TYR A 59 1.75 5.43 9.59
C TYR A 59 0.57 4.52 9.93
N GLY A 60 0.03 4.60 11.15
CA GLY A 60 -1.18 3.88 11.54
C GLY A 60 -2.41 4.23 10.69
N LYS A 61 -2.58 5.52 10.35
CA LYS A 61 -3.65 5.98 9.45
C LYS A 61 -3.44 5.48 8.01
N SER A 62 -2.20 5.49 7.51
CA SER A 62 -1.84 4.92 6.21
C SER A 62 -2.20 3.42 6.15
N ILE A 63 -1.82 2.63 7.16
CA ILE A 63 -2.19 1.21 7.28
C ILE A 63 -3.71 1.03 7.22
N LYS A 64 -4.47 1.81 8.00
CA LYS A 64 -5.94 1.74 8.02
C LYS A 64 -6.56 2.00 6.65
N LYS A 65 -6.07 3.01 5.94
CA LYS A 65 -6.56 3.35 4.59
C LYS A 65 -6.14 2.32 3.55
N SER A 66 -4.92 1.79 3.62
CA SER A 66 -4.45 0.69 2.76
C SER A 66 -5.31 -0.57 2.95
N LYS A 67 -5.59 -0.97 4.19
CA LYS A 67 -6.52 -2.08 4.50
C LYS A 67 -7.89 -1.87 3.88
N LYS A 68 -8.40 -0.62 3.90
CA LYS A 68 -9.69 -0.29 3.28
C LYS A 68 -9.66 -0.45 1.76
N VAL A 69 -8.55 -0.11 1.09
CA VAL A 69 -8.39 -0.38 -0.35
C VAL A 69 -8.48 -1.88 -0.64
N ILE A 70 -7.77 -2.69 0.16
CA ILE A 70 -7.70 -4.14 -0.02
C ILE A 70 -9.05 -4.81 0.22
N SER A 71 -9.79 -4.39 1.28
CA SER A 71 -11.07 -5.01 1.65
C SER A 71 -12.24 -4.57 0.78
N ASP A 72 -12.33 -3.26 0.51
CA ASP A 72 -13.51 -2.69 -0.15
C ASP A 72 -13.39 -2.72 -1.68
N PHE A 73 -12.15 -2.84 -2.20
CA PHE A 73 -11.86 -2.78 -3.64
C PHE A 73 -10.86 -3.86 -4.09
N PRO A 74 -11.15 -5.16 -3.86
CA PRO A 74 -10.19 -6.25 -4.10
C PRO A 74 -9.75 -6.39 -5.56
N GLU A 75 -10.57 -5.95 -6.51
CA GLU A 75 -10.27 -5.97 -7.95
C GLU A 75 -9.56 -4.69 -8.44
N SER A 76 -9.22 -3.78 -7.54
CA SER A 76 -8.55 -2.54 -7.91
C SER A 76 -7.09 -2.79 -8.29
N LYS A 77 -6.62 -2.14 -9.37
CA LYS A 77 -5.20 -2.11 -9.75
C LYS A 77 -4.27 -1.55 -8.65
N TYR A 78 -4.81 -0.92 -7.61
CA TYR A 78 -4.05 -0.37 -6.49
C TYR A 78 -3.88 -1.34 -5.32
N VAL A 79 -4.44 -2.56 -5.36
CA VAL A 79 -4.35 -3.51 -4.24
C VAL A 79 -2.91 -3.84 -3.90
N ASN A 80 -2.09 -4.24 -4.88
CA ASN A 80 -0.68 -4.55 -4.66
C ASN A 80 0.09 -3.33 -4.13
N SER A 81 -0.14 -2.15 -4.70
CA SER A 81 0.47 -0.91 -4.22
C SER A 81 0.03 -0.55 -2.79
N ALA A 82 -1.21 -0.81 -2.43
CA ALA A 82 -1.72 -0.59 -1.08
C ALA A 82 -1.09 -1.58 -0.07
N ILE A 83 -0.86 -2.83 -0.47
CA ILE A 83 -0.17 -3.83 0.36
C ILE A 83 1.29 -3.42 0.60
N ILE A 84 2.01 -2.99 -0.43
CA ILE A 84 3.39 -2.49 -0.30
C ILE A 84 3.42 -1.26 0.62
N LEU A 85 2.53 -0.28 0.41
CA LEU A 85 2.45 0.92 1.23
C LEU A 85 2.12 0.61 2.70
N MET A 86 1.23 -0.37 2.93
CA MET A 86 0.91 -0.88 4.26
C MET A 86 2.15 -1.48 4.94
N ALA A 87 2.89 -2.31 4.21
CA ALA A 87 4.10 -2.94 4.73
C ALA A 87 5.20 -1.92 5.05
N LYS A 88 5.39 -0.90 4.20
CA LYS A 88 6.30 0.24 4.48
C LYS A 88 5.92 0.95 5.77
N SER A 89 4.64 1.23 5.96
CA SER A 89 4.12 1.84 7.20
C SER A 89 4.33 0.95 8.42
N GLN A 90 4.14 -0.37 8.26
CA GLN A 90 4.39 -1.36 9.31
C GLN A 90 5.87 -1.45 9.68
N PHE A 91 6.79 -1.36 8.69
CA PHE A 91 8.23 -1.31 8.93
C PHE A 91 8.61 -0.17 9.88
N HIS A 92 8.13 1.05 9.61
CA HIS A 92 8.42 2.22 10.46
C HIS A 92 7.76 2.15 11.85
N ARG A 93 6.71 1.33 12.00
CA ARG A 93 6.10 0.99 13.29
C ARG A 93 6.76 -0.20 13.99
N GLN A 94 7.84 -0.76 13.40
CA GLN A 94 8.55 -1.95 13.89
C GLN A 94 7.70 -3.24 13.88
N GLU A 95 6.64 -3.27 13.08
CA GLU A 95 5.76 -4.42 12.86
C GLU A 95 6.33 -5.33 11.74
N TYR A 96 7.60 -5.74 11.85
CA TYR A 96 8.38 -6.35 10.76
C TYR A 96 7.79 -7.65 10.24
N ASP A 97 7.28 -8.52 11.11
CA ASP A 97 6.68 -9.80 10.69
C ASP A 97 5.40 -9.60 9.88
N LEU A 98 4.58 -8.63 10.27
CA LEU A 98 3.38 -8.26 9.52
C LEU A 98 3.75 -7.69 8.15
N ALA A 99 4.76 -6.83 8.08
CA ALA A 99 5.26 -6.28 6.83
C ALA A 99 5.72 -7.38 5.87
N ILE A 100 6.57 -8.30 6.35
CA ILE A 100 7.08 -9.44 5.56
C ILE A 100 5.91 -10.30 5.04
N ASN A 101 4.96 -10.68 5.90
CA ASN A 101 3.85 -11.54 5.53
C ASN A 101 2.94 -10.89 4.48
N ASN A 102 2.64 -9.60 4.64
CA ASN A 102 1.85 -8.85 3.68
C ASN A 102 2.54 -8.77 2.31
N ILE A 103 3.84 -8.47 2.25
CA ILE A 103 4.57 -8.42 0.99
C ILE A 103 4.65 -9.80 0.34
N LYS A 104 4.93 -10.86 1.11
CA LYS A 104 4.99 -12.23 0.58
C LYS A 104 3.69 -12.68 -0.06
N SER A 105 2.54 -12.21 0.42
CA SER A 105 1.23 -12.56 -0.15
C SER A 105 1.05 -12.10 -1.60
N ILE A 106 1.82 -11.11 -2.05
CA ILE A 106 1.71 -10.54 -3.40
C ILE A 106 2.92 -10.79 -4.30
N LEU A 107 4.01 -11.40 -3.80
CA LEU A 107 5.26 -11.55 -4.57
C LEU A 107 5.07 -12.25 -5.92
N ASN A 108 4.11 -13.18 -6.02
CA ASN A 108 3.81 -13.88 -7.26
C ASN A 108 2.87 -13.11 -8.21
N SER A 109 2.27 -12.03 -7.74
CA SER A 109 1.32 -11.20 -8.49
C SER A 109 1.88 -9.83 -8.88
N VAL A 110 3.10 -9.51 -8.45
CA VAL A 110 3.82 -8.29 -8.81
C VAL A 110 5.00 -8.58 -9.70
N GLU A 111 5.31 -7.67 -10.60
CA GLU A 111 6.39 -7.80 -11.56
C GLU A 111 7.26 -6.53 -11.59
N ASN A 112 8.45 -6.66 -12.20
CA ASN A 112 9.36 -5.55 -12.43
C ASN A 112 9.60 -4.71 -11.16
N LYS A 113 9.49 -3.41 -11.30
CA LYS A 113 9.78 -2.43 -10.24
C LYS A 113 9.00 -2.65 -8.93
N GLN A 114 7.76 -3.14 -8.99
CA GLN A 114 7.01 -3.46 -7.77
C GLN A 114 7.59 -4.68 -7.04
N LYS A 115 8.07 -5.67 -7.79
CA LYS A 115 8.71 -6.85 -7.21
C LYS A 115 10.03 -6.49 -6.55
N GLU A 116 10.85 -5.67 -7.21
CA GLU A 116 12.10 -5.15 -6.65
C GLU A 116 11.84 -4.37 -5.34
N GLU A 117 10.88 -3.45 -5.34
CA GLU A 117 10.47 -2.71 -4.13
C GLU A 117 10.01 -3.66 -3.02
N ALA A 118 9.23 -4.68 -3.35
CA ALA A 118 8.74 -5.68 -2.40
C ALA A 118 9.89 -6.46 -1.74
N ILE A 119 10.83 -6.99 -2.54
CA ILE A 119 12.01 -7.72 -2.05
C ILE A 119 12.89 -6.82 -1.17
N TYR A 120 13.15 -5.59 -1.61
CA TYR A 120 13.90 -4.61 -0.83
C TYR A 120 13.31 -4.40 0.57
N TRP A 121 11.99 -4.22 0.70
CA TRP A 121 11.35 -4.03 2.00
C TRP A 121 11.36 -5.29 2.86
N ILE A 122 11.29 -6.50 2.28
CA ILE A 122 11.48 -7.76 3.01
C ILE A 122 12.90 -7.81 3.59
N ALA A 123 13.91 -7.49 2.78
CA ALA A 123 15.31 -7.50 3.22
C ALA A 123 15.56 -6.50 4.36
N LEU A 124 15.00 -5.28 4.26
CA LEU A 124 15.08 -4.29 5.34
C LEU A 124 14.43 -4.78 6.64
N CYS A 125 13.25 -5.42 6.55
CA CYS A 125 12.59 -6.00 7.72
C CYS A 125 13.45 -7.09 8.37
N LYS A 126 14.04 -7.99 7.57
CA LYS A 126 14.94 -9.05 8.06
C LYS A 126 16.19 -8.48 8.71
N TRP A 127 16.80 -7.47 8.10
CA TRP A 127 17.92 -6.76 8.68
C TRP A 127 17.58 -6.17 10.06
N LYS A 128 16.46 -5.46 10.18
CA LYS A 128 16.01 -4.89 11.46
C LYS A 128 15.69 -5.94 12.53
N LYS A 129 15.36 -7.15 12.12
CA LYS A 129 15.17 -8.32 13.02
C LYS A 129 16.48 -9.01 13.40
N GLY A 130 17.62 -8.58 12.90
CA GLY A 130 18.93 -9.18 13.16
C GLY A 130 19.32 -10.31 12.19
N ASN A 131 18.52 -10.61 11.18
CA ASN A 131 18.79 -11.64 10.17
C ASN A 131 19.65 -11.06 9.02
N LEU A 132 20.84 -10.56 9.38
CA LEU A 132 21.69 -9.79 8.46
C LEU A 132 22.08 -10.59 7.21
N GLN A 133 22.56 -11.84 7.36
CA GLN A 133 23.02 -12.64 6.22
C GLN A 133 21.89 -12.89 5.20
N THR A 134 20.69 -13.20 5.69
CA THR A 134 19.53 -13.42 4.81
C THR A 134 19.12 -12.13 4.09
N ALA A 135 19.21 -10.98 4.76
CA ALA A 135 18.93 -9.69 4.15
C ALA A 135 19.95 -9.33 3.06
N ILE A 136 21.23 -9.62 3.28
CA ILE A 136 22.30 -9.40 2.29
C ILE A 136 22.06 -10.27 1.06
N ASN A 137 21.83 -11.57 1.23
CA ASN A 137 21.61 -12.49 0.12
C ASN A 137 20.41 -12.05 -0.75
N GLU A 138 19.30 -11.62 -0.14
CA GLU A 138 18.13 -11.11 -0.89
C GLU A 138 18.42 -9.83 -1.66
N LEU A 139 19.28 -8.95 -1.13
CA LEU A 139 19.67 -7.72 -1.83
C LEU A 139 20.67 -8.01 -2.97
N GLU A 140 21.58 -8.97 -2.78
CA GLU A 140 22.50 -9.41 -3.83
C GLU A 140 21.74 -10.06 -5.00
N ASP A 141 20.76 -10.92 -4.70
CA ASP A 141 19.90 -11.54 -5.72
C ASP A 141 19.06 -10.50 -6.49
N LEU A 142 18.80 -9.33 -5.88
CA LEU A 142 18.03 -8.26 -6.51
C LEU A 142 18.86 -7.46 -7.54
N ILE A 143 20.18 -7.38 -7.35
CA ILE A 143 21.08 -6.58 -8.20
C ILE A 143 21.85 -7.41 -9.23
N SER A 144 21.73 -8.76 -9.19
CA SER A 144 22.36 -9.70 -10.13
C SER A 144 21.50 -9.91 -11.38
#